data_00365009fe2fb082eb1adf646d1a0fec
#
_entry.id   00365009fe2fb082eb1adf646d1a0fec
#
_cell.length_a   1.000
_cell.length_b   1.000
_cell.length_c   1.000
_cell.angle_alpha   90.00
_cell.angle_beta   90.00
_cell.angle_gamma   90.00
#
_symmetry.space_group_name_H-M   'P 1'
#
loop_
_entity.id
_entity.type
_entity.pdbx_description
1 polymer ?
#
loop_
_entity_poly.entity_id
_entity_poly.type
_entity_poly.pdbx_seq_one_letter_code
_entity_poly.pdbx_strand_id
1 'polypeptide(L)'
;PEYDRRYPDGIPTSLVIEMADGKKYDSGLVMYPAGHARNTTADLKGILAKKAENLGKLASDNPQPIIDRFNRIASLSAAELASLYDFPVANRGKYE
;
A
#
# COMPACT_ATOMS: atom_id res chain seq x y z
N PRO A 1 15.19 8.94 -23.65
CA PRO A 1 15.66 10.33 -23.58
C PRO A 1 15.45 10.98 -22.22
N GLU A 2 14.20 11.38 -21.79
CA GLU A 2 14.00 12.02 -20.49
C GLU A 2 14.21 11.05 -19.32
N TYR A 3 13.76 9.82 -19.47
CA TYR A 3 13.92 8.76 -18.48
C TYR A 3 15.41 8.41 -18.29
N ASP A 4 16.16 8.26 -19.36
CA ASP A 4 17.58 7.90 -19.33
C ASP A 4 18.45 9.00 -18.72
N ARG A 5 18.12 10.27 -19.00
CA ARG A 5 18.84 11.41 -18.41
C ARG A 5 18.71 11.51 -16.89
N ARG A 6 17.62 10.97 -16.34
CA ARG A 6 17.33 11.01 -14.89
C ARG A 6 17.94 9.86 -14.11
N TYR A 7 18.32 8.80 -14.82
CA TYR A 7 19.02 7.67 -14.20
C TYR A 7 20.49 8.04 -13.95
N PRO A 8 21.12 7.65 -12.80
CA PRO A 8 20.56 6.84 -11.71
C PRO A 8 19.88 7.65 -10.58
N ASP A 9 19.81 8.98 -10.68
CA ASP A 9 19.27 9.84 -9.60
C ASP A 9 17.77 9.66 -9.38
N GLY A 10 17.06 9.10 -10.34
CA GLY A 10 15.65 8.77 -10.27
C GLY A 10 15.31 7.58 -11.17
N ILE A 11 14.15 6.99 -10.91
CA ILE A 11 13.57 5.89 -11.71
C ILE A 11 12.22 6.37 -12.27
N PRO A 12 12.25 7.30 -13.24
CA PRO A 12 11.03 7.96 -13.69
C PRO A 12 10.11 6.98 -14.41
N THR A 13 8.82 7.09 -14.10
CA THR A 13 7.75 6.32 -14.74
C THR A 13 6.59 7.25 -15.04
N SER A 14 5.91 7.05 -16.15
CA SER A 14 4.63 7.68 -16.45
C SER A 14 3.61 6.63 -16.85
N LEU A 15 2.34 6.90 -16.53
CA LEU A 15 1.21 6.06 -16.86
C LEU A 15 0.09 6.93 -17.43
N VAL A 16 -0.45 6.53 -18.57
CA VAL A 16 -1.65 7.13 -19.13
C VAL A 16 -2.74 6.06 -19.18
N ILE A 17 -3.89 6.35 -18.58
CA ILE A 17 -5.07 5.50 -18.63
C ILE A 17 -6.12 6.20 -19.48
N GLU A 18 -6.58 5.54 -20.53
CA GLU A 18 -7.69 6.01 -21.36
C GLU A 18 -8.91 5.14 -21.09
N MET A 19 -9.99 5.78 -20.66
CA MET A 19 -11.26 5.13 -20.36
C MET A 19 -12.09 4.95 -21.63
N ALA A 20 -13.05 4.02 -21.60
CA ALA A 20 -13.93 3.75 -22.74
C ALA A 20 -14.79 4.96 -23.15
N ASP A 21 -15.01 5.92 -22.26
CA ASP A 21 -15.69 7.20 -22.55
C ASP A 21 -14.76 8.28 -23.13
N GLY A 22 -13.49 7.94 -23.42
CA GLY A 22 -12.47 8.84 -23.95
C GLY A 22 -11.76 9.69 -22.89
N LYS A 23 -12.11 9.57 -21.61
CA LYS A 23 -11.46 10.31 -20.53
C LYS A 23 -10.06 9.77 -20.30
N LYS A 24 -9.08 10.68 -20.18
CA LYS A 24 -7.68 10.34 -19.95
C LYS A 24 -7.23 10.78 -18.55
N TYR A 25 -6.48 9.91 -17.91
CA TYR A 25 -5.77 10.19 -16.67
C TYR A 25 -4.27 10.01 -16.93
N ASP A 26 -3.50 11.05 -16.70
CA ASP A 26 -2.05 11.06 -16.89
C ASP A 26 -1.37 11.29 -15.55
N SER A 27 -0.46 10.38 -15.17
CA SER A 27 0.32 10.52 -13.94
C SER A 27 1.39 11.60 -14.02
N GLY A 28 1.68 12.10 -15.21
CA GLY A 28 2.91 12.85 -15.45
C GLY A 28 4.15 12.00 -15.20
N LEU A 29 5.30 12.65 -15.11
CA LEU A 29 6.57 11.98 -14.81
C LEU A 29 6.73 11.80 -13.31
N VAL A 30 6.53 10.58 -12.80
CA VAL A 30 6.71 10.21 -11.41
C VAL A 30 8.14 9.70 -11.21
N MET A 31 8.94 10.42 -10.43
CA MET A 31 10.36 10.11 -10.20
C MET A 31 10.57 8.95 -9.22
N TYR A 32 9.74 8.89 -8.18
CA TYR A 32 9.87 7.92 -7.10
C TYR A 32 8.52 7.35 -6.71
N PRO A 33 8.41 6.03 -6.47
CA PRO A 33 7.18 5.45 -5.96
C PRO A 33 6.83 6.02 -4.58
N ALA A 34 5.56 5.93 -4.20
CA ALA A 34 5.03 6.50 -2.96
C ALA A 34 5.76 6.06 -1.68
N GLY A 35 6.33 4.83 -1.67
CA GLY A 35 7.08 4.30 -0.54
C GLY A 35 8.57 4.64 -0.54
N HIS A 36 9.07 5.38 -1.53
CA HIS A 36 10.48 5.75 -1.59
C HIS A 36 10.80 6.95 -0.70
N ALA A 37 11.94 6.93 0.00
CA ALA A 37 12.33 7.99 0.95
C ALA A 37 12.40 9.41 0.33
N ARG A 38 12.68 9.51 -0.97
CA ARG A 38 12.71 10.79 -1.70
C ARG A 38 11.34 11.26 -2.18
N ASN A 39 10.27 10.44 -2.07
CA ASN A 39 8.91 10.86 -2.36
C ASN A 39 8.31 11.50 -1.11
N THR A 40 8.30 12.82 -1.07
CA THR A 40 7.77 13.61 0.06
C THR A 40 6.35 14.15 -0.18
N THR A 41 5.75 13.85 -1.32
CA THR A 41 4.44 14.38 -1.72
C THR A 41 3.30 13.36 -1.66
N ALA A 42 3.62 12.06 -1.68
CA ALA A 42 2.61 11.02 -1.60
C ALA A 42 2.06 10.87 -0.18
N ASP A 43 0.75 10.69 -0.07
CA ASP A 43 0.10 10.27 1.19
C ASP A 43 0.35 8.77 1.45
N LEU A 44 1.58 8.45 1.85
CA LEU A 44 1.97 7.07 2.15
C LEU A 44 1.09 6.45 3.24
N LYS A 45 0.71 7.23 4.26
CA LYS A 45 -0.14 6.75 5.36
C LYS A 45 -1.52 6.32 4.86
N GLY A 46 -2.16 7.14 4.03
CA GLY A 46 -3.45 6.81 3.41
C GLY A 46 -3.36 5.60 2.48
N ILE A 47 -2.30 5.50 1.68
CA ILE A 47 -2.05 4.35 0.80
C ILE A 47 -1.91 3.06 1.61
N LEU A 48 -1.13 3.08 2.70
CA LEU A 48 -0.94 1.92 3.57
C LEU A 48 -2.23 1.53 4.31
N ALA A 49 -2.99 2.51 4.79
CA ALA A 49 -4.30 2.27 5.42
C ALA A 49 -5.27 1.58 4.45
N LYS A 50 -5.37 2.09 3.23
CA LYS A 50 -6.21 1.48 2.17
C LYS A 50 -5.75 0.07 1.80
N LYS A 51 -4.44 -0.14 1.71
CA LYS A 51 -3.87 -1.45 1.45
C LYS A 51 -4.17 -2.43 2.58
N ALA A 52 -4.02 -2.01 3.85
CA ALA A 52 -4.34 -2.83 5.01
C ALA A 52 -5.82 -3.22 5.05
N GLU A 53 -6.72 -2.29 4.75
CA GLU A 53 -8.17 -2.57 4.63
C GLU A 53 -8.47 -3.61 3.55
N ASN A 54 -7.94 -3.42 2.35
CA ASN A 54 -8.22 -4.31 1.22
C ASN A 54 -7.65 -5.72 1.44
N LEU A 55 -6.39 -5.82 1.90
CA LEU A 55 -5.76 -7.12 2.18
C LEU A 55 -6.34 -7.79 3.42
N GLY A 56 -6.72 -6.99 4.43
CA GLY A 56 -7.39 -7.50 5.63
C GLY A 56 -8.69 -8.23 5.31
N LYS A 57 -9.49 -7.71 4.37
CA LYS A 57 -10.72 -8.36 3.90
C LYS A 57 -10.49 -9.71 3.22
N LEU A 58 -9.30 -9.93 2.65
CA LEU A 58 -8.92 -11.24 2.12
C LEU A 58 -8.54 -12.22 3.24
N ALA A 59 -7.97 -11.73 4.32
CA ALA A 59 -7.48 -12.55 5.42
C ALA A 59 -8.55 -12.85 6.48
N SER A 60 -9.54 -11.97 6.66
CA SER A 60 -10.55 -12.07 7.72
C SER A 60 -11.88 -11.42 7.30
N ASP A 61 -12.99 -11.99 7.78
CA ASP A 61 -14.32 -11.37 7.61
C ASP A 61 -14.49 -10.12 8.46
N ASN A 62 -13.72 -10.00 9.55
CA ASN A 62 -13.66 -8.80 10.38
C ASN A 62 -12.19 -8.37 10.59
N PRO A 63 -11.57 -7.67 9.64
CA PRO A 63 -10.16 -7.29 9.71
C PRO A 63 -9.87 -6.12 10.66
N GLN A 64 -10.88 -5.32 11.05
CA GLN A 64 -10.67 -4.08 11.78
C GLN A 64 -9.94 -4.26 13.11
N PRO A 65 -10.28 -5.25 13.98
CA PRO A 65 -9.54 -5.46 15.24
C PRO A 65 -8.07 -5.81 15.02
N ILE A 66 -7.76 -6.51 13.91
CA ILE A 66 -6.39 -6.85 13.53
C ILE A 66 -5.66 -5.57 13.13
N ILE A 67 -6.23 -4.78 12.24
CA ILE A 67 -5.67 -3.50 11.76
C ILE A 67 -5.41 -2.56 12.93
N ASP A 68 -6.37 -2.42 13.85
CA ASP A 68 -6.26 -1.55 15.03
C ASP A 68 -5.14 -1.99 15.96
N ARG A 69 -4.93 -3.30 16.12
CA ARG A 69 -3.83 -3.85 16.91
C ARG A 69 -2.48 -3.46 16.31
N PHE A 70 -2.30 -3.61 15.00
CA PHE A 70 -1.07 -3.21 14.31
C PHE A 70 -0.86 -1.69 14.32
N ASN A 71 -1.91 -0.89 14.20
CA ASN A 71 -1.81 0.59 14.24
C ASN A 71 -1.30 1.12 15.58
N ARG A 72 -1.50 0.38 16.67
CA ARG A 72 -1.05 0.76 18.02
C ARG A 72 0.09 -0.10 18.55
N ILE A 73 0.86 -0.74 17.69
CA ILE A 73 1.91 -1.70 18.06
C ILE A 73 2.90 -1.11 19.07
N ALA A 74 3.23 0.17 18.97
CA ALA A 74 4.16 0.84 19.89
C ALA A 74 3.63 1.02 21.32
N SER A 75 2.33 0.86 21.54
CA SER A 75 1.67 0.99 22.85
C SER A 75 1.18 -0.34 23.42
N LEU A 76 1.45 -1.46 22.74
CA LEU A 76 1.07 -2.79 23.23
C LEU A 76 1.94 -3.22 24.42
N SER A 77 1.33 -3.91 25.37
CA SER A 77 2.05 -4.61 26.44
C SER A 77 2.84 -5.81 25.89
N ALA A 78 3.77 -6.35 26.66
CA ALA A 78 4.54 -7.54 26.30
C ALA A 78 3.64 -8.75 25.99
N ALA A 79 2.56 -8.94 26.73
CA ALA A 79 1.59 -10.01 26.48
C ALA A 79 0.83 -9.81 25.16
N GLU A 80 0.40 -8.59 24.86
CA GLU A 80 -0.26 -8.26 23.59
C GLU A 80 0.69 -8.43 22.41
N LEU A 81 1.98 -8.07 22.55
CA LEU A 81 2.99 -8.30 21.53
C LEU A 81 3.23 -9.78 21.29
N ALA A 82 3.29 -10.60 22.36
CA ALA A 82 3.45 -12.05 22.25
C ALA A 82 2.29 -12.70 21.46
N SER A 83 1.08 -12.14 21.56
CA SER A 83 -0.11 -12.61 20.84
C SER A 83 -0.43 -11.81 19.57
N LEU A 84 0.51 -11.02 19.05
CA LEU A 84 0.27 -10.09 17.94
C LEU A 84 -0.34 -10.77 16.70
N TYR A 85 0.13 -11.96 16.40
CA TYR A 85 -0.30 -12.77 15.25
C TYR A 85 -1.31 -13.87 15.61
N ASP A 86 -1.81 -13.88 16.84
CA ASP A 86 -2.81 -14.85 17.27
C ASP A 86 -4.22 -14.43 16.81
N PHE A 87 -4.47 -14.67 15.53
CA PHE A 87 -5.78 -14.49 14.90
C PHE A 87 -5.95 -15.48 13.75
N PRO A 88 -7.18 -15.97 13.49
CA PRO A 88 -7.43 -16.88 12.38
C PRO A 88 -7.30 -16.16 11.05
N VAL A 89 -6.63 -16.79 10.09
CA VAL A 89 -6.58 -16.34 8.70
C VAL A 89 -7.56 -17.17 7.87
N ALA A 90 -8.46 -16.51 7.15
CA ALA A 90 -9.42 -17.19 6.31
C ALA A 90 -8.72 -17.87 5.13
N ASN A 91 -9.00 -19.17 4.95
CA ASN A 91 -8.59 -19.86 3.74
C ASN A 91 -9.65 -19.63 2.65
N ARG A 92 -9.32 -18.78 1.70
CA ARG A 92 -10.20 -18.41 0.58
C ARG A 92 -9.99 -19.28 -0.67
N GLY A 93 -9.21 -20.35 -0.57
CA GLY A 93 -8.88 -21.23 -1.69
C GLY A 93 -7.71 -20.72 -2.54
N LYS A 94 -7.61 -21.23 -3.76
CA LYS A 94 -6.59 -20.78 -4.71
C LYS A 94 -7.08 -19.52 -5.43
N TYR A 95 -6.21 -18.52 -5.50
CA TYR A 95 -6.38 -17.37 -6.39
C TYR A 95 -5.73 -17.76 -7.73
N GLU A 96 -6.56 -17.98 -8.75
CA GLU A 96 -6.12 -18.20 -10.13
C GLU A 96 -6.23 -16.91 -10.92
#